data_1446fa98b0a04dc3754d9f839b21f537
#
_entry.id   1446fa98b0a04dc3754d9f839b21f537
#
_cell.length_a   1.000
_cell.length_b   1.000
_cell.length_c   1.000
_cell.angle_alpha   90.00
_cell.angle_beta   90.00
_cell.angle_gamma   90.00
#
_symmetry.space_group_name_H-M   'P 1'
#
loop_
_entity.id
_entity.type
_entity.pdbx_description
1 polymer ?
#
loop_
_entity_poly.entity_id
_entity_poly.type
_entity_poly.pdbx_seq_one_letter_code
_entity_poly.pdbx_strand_id
1 'polypeptide(L)'
;MKRYCQTLKLYDNPDLIAQYVEEHSHVWPEIKEGIREVGILDMQIYIHQNILFMIVDTIDEFDWEKDNARLAQLPRQAEWEAYMSKFQQAES
;
A
#
# COMPACT_ATOMS: atom_id res chain seq x y z
N MET A 1 18.23 3.00 7.83
CA MET A 1 16.89 3.11 7.22
C MET A 1 17.01 2.96 5.72
N LYS A 2 16.15 2.16 5.14
CA LYS A 2 16.07 2.01 3.68
C LYS A 2 14.83 2.72 3.18
N ARG A 3 14.88 3.20 1.94
CA ARG A 3 13.74 3.85 1.30
C ARG A 3 13.46 3.19 -0.05
N TYR A 4 12.20 2.86 -0.26
CA TYR A 4 11.71 2.30 -1.52
C TYR A 4 10.68 3.25 -2.11
N CYS A 5 10.69 3.37 -3.44
CA CYS A 5 9.73 4.20 -4.16
C CYS A 5 9.02 3.34 -5.20
N GLN A 6 7.72 3.53 -5.33
CA GLN A 6 6.89 2.72 -6.21
C GLN A 6 5.83 3.58 -6.87
N THR A 7 5.51 3.29 -8.11
CA THR A 7 4.37 3.91 -8.78
C THR A 7 3.32 2.85 -9.09
N LEU A 8 2.07 3.28 -9.10
CA LEU A 8 0.93 2.40 -9.34
C LEU A 8 -0.15 3.20 -10.08
N LYS A 9 -0.81 2.57 -11.03
CA LYS A 9 -1.92 3.20 -11.73
C LYS A 9 -3.25 2.77 -11.15
N LEU A 10 -4.13 3.74 -10.90
CA LEU A 10 -5.53 3.50 -10.59
C LEU A 10 -6.35 3.56 -11.88
N TYR A 11 -7.56 3.02 -11.84
CA TYR A 11 -8.50 3.24 -12.94
C TYR A 11 -8.78 4.73 -13.08
N ASP A 12 -8.81 5.21 -14.31
CA ASP A 12 -9.06 6.63 -14.60
C ASP A 12 -10.56 6.93 -14.47
N ASN A 13 -11.04 6.86 -13.24
CA ASN A 13 -12.43 7.08 -12.86
C ASN A 13 -12.45 7.96 -11.62
N PRO A 14 -12.94 9.21 -11.72
CA PRO A 14 -12.92 10.14 -10.58
C PRO A 14 -13.58 9.60 -9.31
N ASP A 15 -14.65 8.83 -9.44
CA ASP A 15 -15.37 8.27 -8.29
C ASP A 15 -14.52 7.21 -7.59
N LEU A 16 -13.85 6.35 -8.35
CA LEU A 16 -12.97 5.33 -7.79
C LEU A 16 -11.74 5.95 -7.15
N ILE A 17 -11.17 6.98 -7.76
CA ILE A 17 -10.03 7.70 -7.21
C ILE A 17 -10.40 8.35 -5.88
N ALA A 18 -11.54 9.02 -5.82
CA ALA A 18 -12.01 9.64 -4.60
C ALA A 18 -12.25 8.61 -3.49
N GLN A 19 -12.81 7.47 -3.83
CA GLN A 19 -13.05 6.37 -2.90
C GLN A 19 -11.73 5.78 -2.39
N TYR A 20 -10.75 5.62 -3.25
CA TYR A 20 -9.41 5.14 -2.87
C TYR A 20 -8.77 6.07 -1.83
N VAL A 21 -8.82 7.38 -2.08
CA VAL A 21 -8.28 8.38 -1.15
C VAL A 21 -9.01 8.31 0.19
N GLU A 22 -10.33 8.19 0.17
CA GLU A 22 -11.14 8.10 1.38
C GLU A 22 -10.77 6.87 2.21
N GLU A 23 -10.63 5.71 1.57
CA GLU A 23 -10.27 4.47 2.26
C GLU A 23 -8.88 4.55 2.90
N HIS A 24 -7.96 5.26 2.28
CA HIS A 24 -6.61 5.45 2.85
C HIS A 24 -6.58 6.44 4.01
N SER A 25 -7.66 7.21 4.20
CA SER A 25 -7.83 8.03 5.41
C SER A 25 -8.25 7.19 6.61
N HIS A 26 -8.75 5.98 6.37
CA HIS A 26 -9.32 5.10 7.40
C HIS A 26 -8.77 3.68 7.28
N VAL A 27 -7.45 3.56 7.17
CA VAL A 27 -6.79 2.25 7.07
C VAL A 27 -7.12 1.41 8.30
N TRP A 28 -7.46 0.15 8.08
CA TRP A 28 -7.82 -0.76 9.16
C TRP A 28 -6.67 -0.90 10.17
N PRO A 29 -6.98 -0.93 11.49
CA PRO A 29 -5.92 -1.05 12.51
C PRO A 29 -5.00 -2.24 12.32
N GLU A 30 -5.54 -3.40 11.91
CA GLU A 30 -4.75 -4.61 11.68
C GLU A 30 -3.73 -4.43 10.58
N ILE A 31 -4.06 -3.63 9.57
CA ILE A 31 -3.15 -3.33 8.45
C ILE A 31 -2.00 -2.46 8.93
N LYS A 32 -2.29 -1.44 9.74
CA LYS A 32 -1.27 -0.56 10.30
C LYS A 32 -0.32 -1.34 11.20
N GLU A 33 -0.85 -2.23 12.03
CA GLU A 33 -0.04 -3.09 12.90
C GLU A 33 0.86 -4.02 12.09
N GLY A 34 0.31 -4.66 11.06
CA GLY A 34 1.07 -5.55 10.20
C GLY A 34 2.22 -4.84 9.49
N ILE A 35 1.98 -3.64 8.98
CA ILE A 35 3.00 -2.83 8.33
C ILE A 35 4.16 -2.56 9.27
N ARG A 36 3.88 -2.21 10.52
CA ARG A 36 4.92 -1.97 11.53
C ARG A 36 5.65 -3.24 11.91
N GLU A 37 4.93 -4.34 12.01
CA GLU A 37 5.50 -5.63 12.42
C GLU A 37 6.57 -6.11 11.46
N VAL A 38 6.40 -5.89 10.17
CA VAL A 38 7.40 -6.30 9.18
C VAL A 38 8.56 -5.32 9.04
N GLY A 39 8.51 -4.18 9.74
CA GLY A 39 9.63 -3.24 9.76
C GLY A 39 9.47 -2.02 8.87
N ILE A 40 8.26 -1.72 8.42
CA ILE A 40 7.96 -0.49 7.70
C ILE A 40 7.73 0.61 8.72
N LEU A 41 8.57 1.64 8.68
CA LEU A 41 8.57 2.74 9.65
C LEU A 41 7.61 3.84 9.25
N ASP A 42 7.51 4.13 7.95
CA ASP A 42 6.66 5.18 7.44
C ASP A 42 6.29 4.87 6.00
N MET A 43 5.11 5.34 5.59
CA MET A 43 4.64 5.15 4.23
C MET A 43 3.91 6.42 3.81
N GLN A 44 4.40 7.04 2.74
CA GLN A 44 3.80 8.24 2.18
C GLN A 44 3.24 7.91 0.80
N ILE A 45 2.00 8.32 0.56
CA ILE A 45 1.33 8.07 -0.71
C ILE A 45 0.89 9.40 -1.29
N TYR A 46 1.37 9.67 -2.49
CA TYR A 46 1.00 10.86 -3.24
C TYR A 46 0.23 10.44 -4.48
N ILE A 47 -0.71 11.26 -4.88
CA ILE A 47 -1.54 10.98 -6.05
C ILE A 47 -1.54 12.16 -7.00
N HIS A 48 -1.42 11.87 -8.30
CA HIS A 48 -1.54 12.87 -9.35
C HIS A 48 -2.36 12.24 -10.47
N GLN A 49 -3.56 12.78 -10.72
CA GLN A 49 -4.52 12.18 -11.63
C GLN A 49 -4.83 10.75 -11.20
N ASN A 50 -4.53 9.74 -12.02
CA ASN A 50 -4.74 8.33 -11.67
C ASN A 50 -3.42 7.61 -11.34
N ILE A 51 -2.35 8.34 -11.07
CA ILE A 51 -1.05 7.76 -10.76
C ILE A 51 -0.75 7.97 -9.30
N LEU A 52 -0.43 6.87 -8.59
CA LEU A 52 0.07 6.89 -7.23
C LEU A 52 1.58 6.87 -7.24
N PHE A 53 2.18 7.64 -6.35
CA PHE A 53 3.59 7.57 -6.04
C PHE A 53 3.73 7.28 -4.55
N MET A 54 4.37 6.16 -4.22
CA MET A 54 4.50 5.70 -2.85
C MET A 54 5.95 5.70 -2.41
N ILE A 55 6.21 6.27 -1.22
CA ILE A 55 7.52 6.25 -0.58
C ILE A 55 7.40 5.42 0.69
N VAL A 56 8.22 4.38 0.80
CA VAL A 56 8.20 3.45 1.94
C VAL A 56 9.56 3.49 2.64
N ASP A 57 9.57 3.90 3.89
CA ASP A 57 10.77 3.90 4.72
C ASP A 57 10.74 2.71 5.67
N THR A 58 11.85 1.96 5.73
CA THR A 58 11.92 0.72 6.47
C THR A 58 13.16 0.65 7.36
N ILE A 59 13.19 -0.35 8.23
CA ILE A 59 14.41 -0.70 8.97
C ILE A 59 15.45 -1.24 8.00
N ASP A 60 16.73 -1.22 8.43
CA ASP A 60 17.85 -1.64 7.55
C ASP A 60 17.77 -3.12 7.17
N GLU A 61 17.21 -3.93 8.04
CA GLU A 61 17.08 -5.38 7.84
C GLU A 61 15.91 -5.77 6.94
N PHE A 62 15.11 -4.81 6.49
CA PHE A 62 13.94 -5.08 5.66
C PHE A 62 14.36 -5.61 4.28
N ASP A 63 13.72 -6.71 3.88
CA ASP A 63 13.89 -7.29 2.55
C ASP A 63 12.58 -7.13 1.80
N TRP A 64 12.60 -6.42 0.67
CA TRP A 64 11.39 -6.05 -0.05
C TRP A 64 10.53 -7.27 -0.43
N GLU A 65 11.14 -8.29 -0.99
CA GLU A 65 10.38 -9.47 -1.42
C GLU A 65 9.93 -10.34 -0.23
N LYS A 66 10.86 -10.64 0.66
CA LYS A 66 10.62 -11.55 1.78
C LYS A 66 9.64 -10.96 2.79
N ASP A 67 9.84 -9.73 3.20
CA ASP A 67 9.02 -9.11 4.23
C ASP A 67 7.66 -8.68 3.70
N ASN A 68 7.54 -8.31 2.42
CA ASN A 68 6.23 -8.09 1.81
C ASN A 68 5.43 -9.39 1.70
N ALA A 69 6.09 -10.51 1.39
CA ALA A 69 5.43 -11.82 1.39
C ALA A 69 4.93 -12.18 2.79
N ARG A 70 5.72 -11.88 3.82
CA ARG A 70 5.32 -12.09 5.22
C ARG A 70 4.14 -11.19 5.58
N LEU A 71 4.16 -9.93 5.17
CA LEU A 71 3.07 -8.99 5.40
C LEU A 71 1.75 -9.52 4.82
N ALA A 72 1.78 -10.07 3.61
CA ALA A 72 0.59 -10.58 2.94
C ALA A 72 -0.10 -11.72 3.71
N GLN A 73 0.60 -12.37 4.63
CA GLN A 73 0.07 -13.46 5.44
C GLN A 73 -0.45 -13.01 6.80
N LEU A 74 -0.27 -11.75 7.17
CA LEU A 74 -0.74 -11.23 8.45
C LEU A 74 -2.25 -11.02 8.44
N PRO A 75 -2.87 -10.93 9.64
CA PRO A 75 -4.34 -10.85 9.75
C PRO A 75 -4.93 -9.70 8.91
N ARG A 76 -5.93 -10.04 8.13
CA ARG A 76 -6.72 -9.14 7.29
C ARG A 76 -5.95 -8.47 6.15
N GLN A 77 -4.67 -8.75 5.99
CA GLN A 77 -3.91 -8.14 4.89
C GLN A 77 -4.42 -8.59 3.51
N ALA A 78 -4.71 -9.89 3.36
CA ALA A 78 -5.26 -10.40 2.11
C ALA A 78 -6.61 -9.76 1.77
N GLU A 79 -7.44 -9.51 2.78
CA GLU A 79 -8.73 -8.83 2.59
C GLU A 79 -8.53 -7.39 2.11
N TRP A 80 -7.60 -6.67 2.74
CA TRP A 80 -7.27 -5.31 2.36
C TRP A 80 -6.75 -5.23 0.93
N GLU A 81 -5.83 -6.12 0.57
CA GLU A 81 -5.27 -6.15 -0.77
C GLU A 81 -6.32 -6.49 -1.82
N ALA A 82 -7.21 -7.43 -1.53
CA ALA A 82 -8.31 -7.76 -2.43
C ALA A 82 -9.26 -6.57 -2.61
N TYR A 83 -9.55 -5.86 -1.52
CA TYR A 83 -10.40 -4.67 -1.58
C TYR A 83 -9.74 -3.56 -2.39
N MET A 84 -8.45 -3.32 -2.17
CA MET A 84 -7.71 -2.27 -2.90
C MET A 84 -7.54 -2.60 -4.38
N SER A 85 -7.51 -3.87 -4.75
CA SER A 85 -7.32 -4.28 -6.14
C SER A 85 -8.40 -3.76 -7.07
N LYS A 86 -9.60 -3.49 -6.57
CA LYS A 86 -10.69 -2.97 -7.41
C LYS A 86 -10.45 -1.54 -7.89
N PHE A 87 -9.55 -0.80 -7.23
CA PHE A 87 -9.20 0.57 -7.60
C PHE A 87 -8.00 0.63 -8.52
N GLN A 88 -7.23 -0.42 -8.61
CA GLN A 88 -5.92 -0.45 -9.27
C GLN A 88 -6.03 -1.11 -10.64
N GLN A 89 -5.38 -0.50 -11.65
CA GLN A 89 -5.29 -1.15 -12.95
C GLN A 89 -4.36 -2.34 -12.85
N ALA A 90 -4.81 -3.48 -13.40
CA ALA A 90 -3.95 -4.64 -13.50
C ALA A 90 -2.81 -4.36 -14.47
N GLU A 91 -1.60 -4.72 -14.09
CA GLU A 91 -0.46 -4.65 -14.98
C GLU A 91 -0.58 -5.75 -16.02
N SER A 92 -0.39 -5.36 -17.26
CA SER A 92 -0.40 -6.31 -18.36
C SER A 92 1.01 -6.77 -18.68
#